data_ed0ff7d086af5b738296146a42109279
#
_entry.id   ed0ff7d086af5b738296146a42109279
#
_cell.length_a   1.000
_cell.length_b   1.000
_cell.length_c   1.000
_cell.angle_alpha   90.00
_cell.angle_beta   90.00
_cell.angle_gamma   90.00
#
_symmetry.space_group_name_H-M   'P 1'
#
loop_
_entity.id
_entity.type
_entity.pdbx_description
1 polymer ?
#
loop_
_entity_poly.entity_id
_entity_poly.type
_entity_poly.pdbx_seq_one_letter_code
_entity_poly.pdbx_strand_id
1 'polypeptide(L)'
;DKNPLIIIECKSDNVTIKADDYWQGDNYARLSNARFFVTHNSRETRYWRVVHEKMPKTLEEIENIPHADASNKEIDALLAKLKTFKEDEFADLLHQCHNVIRNREKLDPAAAFDEIAKILFVKVDIERRLREGRARRNLFTADFLDEQKQYYADPVDTLFKQTKDDYKDDRIFDPGEKINLRFNTVREIVKLLERYNLSDT
;
A
#
# COMPACT_ATOMS: atom_id res chain seq x y z
N ASP A 1 13.19 1.97 35.88
CA ASP A 1 12.12 1.25 35.14
C ASP A 1 12.44 1.36 33.65
N LYS A 2 12.58 0.19 33.01
CA LYS A 2 12.81 0.15 31.56
C LYS A 2 11.46 -0.07 30.91
N ASN A 3 10.95 0.95 30.21
CA ASN A 3 9.79 0.76 29.37
C ASN A 3 10.10 -0.23 28.23
N PRO A 4 9.18 -1.12 27.86
CA PRO A 4 9.38 -2.00 26.73
C PRO A 4 9.49 -1.16 25.44
N LEU A 5 10.39 -1.55 24.55
CA LEU A 5 10.52 -0.89 23.25
C LEU A 5 9.40 -1.31 22.30
N ILE A 6 9.03 -2.59 22.39
CA ILE A 6 8.10 -3.23 21.46
C ILE A 6 7.11 -4.09 22.24
N ILE A 7 5.85 -4.05 21.87
CA ILE A 7 4.81 -4.98 22.31
C ILE A 7 4.50 -5.93 21.14
N ILE A 8 4.35 -7.22 21.42
CA ILE A 8 3.97 -8.22 20.41
C ILE A 8 2.61 -8.79 20.79
N GLU A 9 1.62 -8.55 19.94
CA GLU A 9 0.29 -9.13 20.03
C GLU A 9 0.25 -10.38 19.15
N CYS A 10 0.19 -11.55 19.76
CA CYS A 10 0.13 -12.83 19.06
C CYS A 10 -1.30 -13.35 19.03
N LYS A 11 -1.75 -13.77 17.85
CA LYS A 11 -3.01 -14.49 17.67
C LYS A 11 -2.73 -15.93 17.21
N SER A 12 -3.65 -16.83 17.52
CA SER A 12 -3.53 -18.22 17.07
C SER A 12 -3.71 -18.31 15.55
N ASP A 13 -3.13 -19.35 14.96
CA ASP A 13 -3.09 -19.60 13.52
C ASP A 13 -4.45 -19.64 12.84
N ASN A 14 -5.49 -19.97 13.61
CA ASN A 14 -6.86 -20.07 13.11
C ASN A 14 -7.62 -18.74 13.13
N VAL A 15 -7.04 -17.69 13.69
CA VAL A 15 -7.65 -16.37 13.82
C VAL A 15 -7.14 -15.47 12.72
N THR A 16 -8.06 -14.91 11.93
CA THR A 16 -7.76 -13.82 11.02
C THR A 16 -7.59 -12.54 11.84
N ILE A 17 -6.44 -11.88 11.72
CA ILE A 17 -6.20 -10.60 12.38
C ILE A 17 -7.13 -9.55 11.77
N LYS A 18 -7.81 -8.78 12.62
CA LYS A 18 -8.78 -7.74 12.24
C LYS A 18 -8.33 -6.37 12.76
N ALA A 19 -8.99 -5.32 12.29
CA ALA A 19 -8.74 -3.95 12.75
C ALA A 19 -8.79 -3.80 14.28
N ASP A 20 -9.72 -4.48 14.96
CA ASP A 20 -9.82 -4.46 16.42
C ASP A 20 -8.57 -5.02 17.11
N ASP A 21 -7.91 -6.00 16.50
CA ASP A 21 -6.68 -6.59 17.03
C ASP A 21 -5.51 -5.59 16.93
N TYR A 22 -5.46 -4.77 15.88
CA TYR A 22 -4.48 -3.70 15.74
C TYR A 22 -4.67 -2.62 16.81
N TRP A 23 -5.92 -2.22 17.07
CA TRP A 23 -6.24 -1.28 18.13
C TRP A 23 -5.95 -1.84 19.52
N GLN A 24 -6.09 -3.14 19.72
CA GLN A 24 -5.71 -3.83 20.95
C GLN A 24 -4.20 -3.73 21.15
N GLY A 25 -3.40 -4.03 20.14
CA GLY A 25 -1.94 -3.90 20.17
C GLY A 25 -1.49 -2.46 20.45
N ASP A 26 -2.09 -1.47 19.77
CA ASP A 26 -1.84 -0.05 20.00
C ASP A 26 -2.14 0.37 21.46
N ASN A 27 -3.26 -0.09 22.01
CA ASN A 27 -3.63 0.22 23.40
C ASN A 27 -2.60 -0.36 24.40
N TYR A 28 -2.18 -1.60 24.23
CA TYR A 28 -1.16 -2.21 25.09
C TYR A 28 0.18 -1.48 24.97
N ALA A 29 0.58 -1.11 23.76
CA ALA A 29 1.80 -0.37 23.53
C ALA A 29 1.76 1.02 24.18
N ARG A 30 0.65 1.74 24.09
CA ARG A 30 0.46 3.04 24.76
C ARG A 30 0.49 2.92 26.27
N LEU A 31 -0.20 1.95 26.86
CA LEU A 31 -0.21 1.71 28.30
C LEU A 31 1.19 1.39 28.84
N SER A 32 1.99 0.69 28.05
CA SER A 32 3.36 0.31 28.40
C SER A 32 4.40 1.36 28.02
N ASN A 33 3.97 2.48 27.41
CA ASN A 33 4.83 3.49 26.82
C ASN A 33 5.84 2.93 25.80
N ALA A 34 5.44 1.87 25.06
CA ALA A 34 6.23 1.30 24.00
C ALA A 34 6.16 2.18 22.74
N ARG A 35 7.23 2.18 21.96
CA ARG A 35 7.32 2.97 20.71
C ARG A 35 6.80 2.21 19.49
N PHE A 36 6.73 0.89 19.58
CA PHE A 36 6.32 0.00 18.52
C PHE A 36 5.43 -1.12 19.05
N PHE A 37 4.59 -1.66 18.17
CA PHE A 37 3.96 -2.95 18.40
C PHE A 37 3.95 -3.79 17.13
N VAL A 38 3.81 -5.08 17.31
CA VAL A 38 3.73 -6.08 16.24
C VAL A 38 2.45 -6.87 16.42
N THR A 39 1.70 -7.07 15.35
CA THR A 39 0.62 -8.05 15.31
C THR A 39 1.06 -9.25 14.51
N HIS A 40 0.93 -10.43 15.07
CA HIS A 40 1.46 -11.65 14.48
C HIS A 40 0.51 -12.83 14.64
N ASN A 41 0.38 -13.60 13.57
CA ASN A 41 -0.02 -15.00 13.59
C ASN A 41 0.87 -15.78 12.61
N SER A 42 0.72 -17.09 12.47
CA SER A 42 1.57 -17.90 11.56
C SER A 42 1.44 -17.53 10.07
N ARG A 43 0.46 -16.70 9.71
CA ARG A 43 0.14 -16.34 8.31
C ARG A 43 0.59 -14.95 7.93
N GLU A 44 0.60 -14.02 8.90
CA GLU A 44 0.98 -12.63 8.67
C GLU A 44 1.66 -12.03 9.88
N THR A 45 2.55 -11.07 9.61
CA THR A 45 3.21 -10.22 10.62
C THR A 45 3.15 -8.80 10.12
N ARG A 46 2.67 -7.89 10.98
CA ARG A 46 2.65 -6.47 10.69
C ARG A 46 3.32 -5.69 11.79
N TYR A 47 4.01 -4.66 11.40
CA TYR A 47 4.80 -3.80 12.28
C TYR A 47 4.18 -2.43 12.36
N TRP A 48 4.08 -1.88 13.56
CA TRP A 48 3.36 -0.65 13.82
C TRP A 48 4.19 0.31 14.67
N ARG A 49 4.13 1.59 14.33
CA ARG A 49 4.63 2.67 15.16
C ARG A 49 3.52 3.22 16.04
N VAL A 50 3.83 3.44 17.33
CA VAL A 50 2.92 4.11 18.27
C VAL A 50 3.15 5.61 18.22
N VAL A 51 2.15 6.35 17.79
CA VAL A 51 2.18 7.83 17.75
C VAL A 51 1.45 8.37 18.97
N HIS A 52 2.19 8.62 20.06
CA HIS A 52 1.62 9.02 21.34
C HIS A 52 0.94 10.40 21.30
N GLU A 53 1.42 11.29 20.46
CA GLU A 53 1.06 12.71 20.44
C GLU A 53 -0.13 13.03 19.54
N LYS A 54 -0.61 12.08 18.75
CA LYS A 54 -1.64 12.31 17.73
C LYS A 54 -3.04 11.98 18.25
N MET A 55 -3.94 12.96 18.12
CA MET A 55 -5.37 12.77 18.37
C MET A 55 -6.18 13.26 17.16
N PRO A 56 -7.11 12.50 16.60
CA PRO A 56 -7.49 11.16 17.01
C PRO A 56 -6.36 10.14 16.84
N LYS A 57 -6.44 9.01 17.58
CA LYS A 57 -5.47 7.92 17.46
C LYS A 57 -5.40 7.43 16.03
N THR A 58 -4.20 7.22 15.52
CA THR A 58 -3.96 6.65 14.18
C THR A 58 -3.05 5.44 14.31
N LEU A 59 -3.34 4.41 13.51
CA LEU A 59 -2.44 3.29 13.31
C LEU A 59 -1.43 3.69 12.20
N GLU A 60 -0.14 3.51 12.47
CA GLU A 60 0.91 3.79 11.50
C GLU A 60 1.71 2.51 11.26
N GLU A 61 1.43 1.85 10.14
CA GLU A 61 2.16 0.65 9.72
C GLU A 61 3.54 1.03 9.21
N ILE A 62 4.54 0.22 9.55
CA ILE A 62 5.94 0.38 9.13
C ILE A 62 6.45 -0.95 8.56
N GLU A 63 7.44 -0.89 7.70
CA GLU A 63 7.99 -2.09 7.04
C GLU A 63 8.76 -3.01 8.00
N ASN A 64 9.38 -2.43 9.02
CA ASN A 64 10.20 -3.18 9.97
C ASN A 64 10.36 -2.43 11.29
N ILE A 65 10.77 -3.14 12.33
CA ILE A 65 11.13 -2.57 13.64
C ILE A 65 12.65 -2.38 13.74
N PRO A 66 13.13 -1.43 14.58
CA PRO A 66 14.55 -1.25 14.80
C PRO A 66 15.17 -2.49 15.47
N HIS A 67 16.47 -2.66 15.29
CA HIS A 67 17.23 -3.70 15.99
C HIS A 67 17.11 -3.57 17.51
N ALA A 68 17.19 -4.71 18.22
CA ALA A 68 17.06 -4.75 19.69
C ALA A 68 18.08 -3.86 20.43
N ASP A 69 19.26 -3.68 19.83
CA ASP A 69 20.38 -2.91 20.40
C ASP A 69 20.39 -1.46 19.89
N ALA A 70 19.39 -1.05 19.08
CA ALA A 70 19.36 0.29 18.51
C ALA A 70 19.27 1.35 19.61
N SER A 71 20.14 2.35 19.54
CA SER A 71 20.07 3.51 20.41
C SER A 71 18.84 4.37 20.09
N ASN A 72 18.38 5.17 21.07
CA ASN A 72 17.27 6.10 20.84
C ASN A 72 17.52 7.04 19.64
N LYS A 73 18.77 7.46 19.46
CA LYS A 73 19.15 8.32 18.33
C LYS A 73 18.99 7.61 16.98
N GLU A 74 19.34 6.33 16.90
CA GLU A 74 19.15 5.52 15.69
C GLU A 74 17.66 5.26 15.43
N ILE A 75 16.88 5.00 16.47
CA ILE A 75 15.44 4.84 16.39
C ILE A 75 14.80 6.14 15.87
N ASP A 76 15.18 7.29 16.42
CA ASP A 76 14.64 8.60 16.00
C ASP A 76 15.06 8.95 14.56
N ALA A 77 16.29 8.62 14.18
CA ALA A 77 16.76 8.77 12.79
C ALA A 77 16.02 7.86 11.82
N LEU A 78 15.74 6.61 12.20
CA LEU A 78 14.94 5.68 11.41
C LEU A 78 13.52 6.20 11.22
N LEU A 79 12.88 6.66 12.30
CA LEU A 79 11.52 7.20 12.26
C LEU A 79 11.43 8.49 11.43
N ALA A 80 12.43 9.37 11.56
CA ALA A 80 12.51 10.57 10.73
C ALA A 80 12.68 10.22 9.24
N LYS A 81 13.57 9.27 8.95
CA LYS A 81 13.80 8.77 7.59
C LYS A 81 12.56 8.12 6.99
N LEU A 82 11.83 7.29 7.75
CA LEU A 82 10.59 6.66 7.30
C LEU A 82 9.49 7.69 7.01
N LYS A 83 9.39 8.74 7.84
CA LYS A 83 8.40 9.81 7.67
C LYS A 83 8.68 10.67 6.42
N THR A 84 9.94 11.06 6.22
CA THR A 84 10.40 11.81 5.05
C THR A 84 10.33 10.96 3.78
N PHE A 85 10.73 9.68 3.89
CA PHE A 85 10.77 8.73 2.79
C PHE A 85 9.39 8.46 2.19
N LYS A 86 8.33 8.31 3.01
CA LYS A 86 6.98 8.06 2.48
C LYS A 86 6.43 9.23 1.64
N GLU A 87 6.63 10.47 2.06
CA GLU A 87 6.14 11.64 1.31
C GLU A 87 6.98 11.91 0.05
N ASP A 88 8.30 11.98 0.19
CA ASP A 88 9.21 12.25 -0.93
C ASP A 88 9.25 11.09 -1.94
N GLU A 89 9.23 9.85 -1.45
CA GLU A 89 9.26 8.65 -2.29
C GLU A 89 8.00 8.50 -3.14
N PHE A 90 6.82 8.80 -2.60
CA PHE A 90 5.59 8.77 -3.38
C PHE A 90 5.57 9.85 -4.47
N ALA A 91 6.06 11.05 -4.16
CA ALA A 91 6.21 12.11 -5.15
C ALA A 91 7.20 11.72 -6.27
N ASP A 92 8.36 11.16 -5.90
CA ASP A 92 9.34 10.67 -6.85
C ASP A 92 8.79 9.51 -7.70
N LEU A 93 8.02 8.62 -7.10
CA LEU A 93 7.38 7.50 -7.78
C LEU A 93 6.36 7.97 -8.81
N LEU A 94 5.50 8.94 -8.45
CA LEU A 94 4.58 9.57 -9.38
C LEU A 94 5.32 10.28 -10.52
N HIS A 95 6.42 10.94 -10.21
CA HIS A 95 7.26 11.59 -11.22
C HIS A 95 7.89 10.56 -12.18
N GLN A 96 8.34 9.41 -11.67
CA GLN A 96 8.83 8.31 -12.51
C GLN A 96 7.73 7.78 -13.43
N CYS A 97 6.53 7.52 -12.91
CA CYS A 97 5.37 7.10 -13.69
C CYS A 97 5.03 8.11 -14.80
N HIS A 98 5.02 9.40 -14.45
CA HIS A 98 4.79 10.48 -15.39
C HIS A 98 5.86 10.50 -16.51
N ASN A 99 7.14 10.33 -16.16
CA ASN A 99 8.22 10.28 -17.13
C ASN A 99 8.11 9.08 -18.08
N VAL A 100 7.70 7.90 -17.59
CA VAL A 100 7.43 6.73 -18.42
C VAL A 100 6.36 7.04 -19.48
N ILE A 101 5.24 7.63 -19.06
CA ILE A 101 4.14 7.99 -19.99
C ILE A 101 4.62 9.05 -20.99
N ARG A 102 5.21 10.14 -20.52
CA ARG A 102 5.68 11.23 -21.39
C ARG A 102 6.65 10.72 -22.46
N ASN A 103 7.60 9.87 -22.08
CA ASN A 103 8.62 9.39 -23.00
C ASN A 103 8.06 8.40 -24.03
N ARG A 104 7.06 7.61 -23.67
CA ARG A 104 6.52 6.53 -24.52
C ARG A 104 5.26 6.91 -25.28
N GLU A 105 4.34 7.65 -24.65
CA GLU A 105 3.02 7.94 -25.21
C GLU A 105 2.89 9.37 -25.75
N LYS A 106 3.83 10.27 -25.38
CA LYS A 106 3.81 11.69 -25.76
C LYS A 106 2.52 12.42 -25.34
N LEU A 107 1.90 11.99 -24.26
CA LEU A 107 0.75 12.67 -23.67
C LEU A 107 1.19 13.97 -23.01
N ASP A 108 0.27 14.94 -22.99
CA ASP A 108 0.45 16.14 -22.17
C ASP A 108 0.40 15.80 -20.66
N PRO A 109 0.88 16.68 -19.77
CA PRO A 109 0.96 16.40 -18.35
C PRO A 109 -0.39 16.09 -17.69
N ALA A 110 -1.48 16.72 -18.09
CA ALA A 110 -2.80 16.51 -17.51
C ALA A 110 -3.35 15.13 -17.91
N ALA A 111 -3.26 14.78 -19.19
CA ALA A 111 -3.66 13.47 -19.69
C ALA A 111 -2.80 12.34 -19.07
N ALA A 112 -1.50 12.56 -18.91
CA ALA A 112 -0.62 11.59 -18.25
C ALA A 112 -1.00 11.38 -16.77
N PHE A 113 -1.36 12.44 -16.04
CA PHE A 113 -1.80 12.35 -14.66
C PHE A 113 -3.13 11.59 -14.54
N ASP A 114 -4.08 11.83 -15.44
CA ASP A 114 -5.34 11.11 -15.49
C ASP A 114 -5.14 9.59 -15.65
N GLU A 115 -4.26 9.19 -16.57
CA GLU A 115 -3.92 7.77 -16.77
C GLU A 115 -3.24 7.16 -15.53
N ILE A 116 -2.35 7.90 -14.86
CA ILE A 116 -1.73 7.44 -13.60
C ILE A 116 -2.80 7.26 -12.52
N ALA A 117 -3.73 8.20 -12.38
CA ALA A 117 -4.81 8.13 -11.41
C ALA A 117 -5.65 6.85 -11.59
N LYS A 118 -6.04 6.51 -12.83
CA LYS A 118 -6.76 5.26 -13.13
C LYS A 118 -5.98 4.02 -12.67
N ILE A 119 -4.68 3.96 -12.94
CA ILE A 119 -3.81 2.84 -12.53
C ILE A 119 -3.70 2.76 -11.01
N LEU A 120 -3.58 3.89 -10.32
CA LEU A 120 -3.56 3.94 -8.85
C LEU A 120 -4.88 3.44 -8.24
N PHE A 121 -6.02 3.81 -8.81
CA PHE A 121 -7.33 3.29 -8.38
C PHE A 121 -7.41 1.77 -8.53
N VAL A 122 -6.93 1.21 -9.64
CA VAL A 122 -6.84 -0.26 -9.83
C VAL A 122 -6.00 -0.88 -8.72
N LYS A 123 -4.85 -0.30 -8.41
CA LYS A 123 -3.96 -0.80 -7.36
C LYS A 123 -4.64 -0.78 -5.99
N VAL A 124 -5.19 0.35 -5.58
CA VAL A 124 -5.87 0.51 -4.28
C VAL A 124 -7.06 -0.45 -4.15
N ASP A 125 -7.82 -0.65 -5.22
CA ASP A 125 -8.93 -1.58 -5.23
C ASP A 125 -8.48 -3.04 -5.08
N ILE A 126 -7.41 -3.45 -5.77
CA ILE A 126 -6.84 -4.81 -5.63
C ILE A 126 -6.31 -5.02 -4.21
N GLU A 127 -5.61 -4.06 -3.62
CA GLU A 127 -5.14 -4.11 -2.24
C GLU A 127 -6.31 -4.23 -1.25
N ARG A 128 -7.38 -3.45 -1.46
CA ARG A 128 -8.61 -3.54 -0.67
C ARG A 128 -9.24 -4.94 -0.77
N ARG A 129 -9.37 -5.49 -1.98
CA ARG A 129 -9.92 -6.85 -2.18
C ARG A 129 -9.07 -7.94 -1.51
N LEU A 130 -7.75 -7.79 -1.52
CA LEU A 130 -6.84 -8.69 -0.80
C LEU A 130 -7.07 -8.64 0.71
N ARG A 131 -7.12 -7.45 1.28
CA ARG A 131 -7.36 -7.21 2.70
C ARG A 131 -8.72 -7.75 3.15
N GLU A 132 -9.75 -7.60 2.33
CA GLU A 132 -11.10 -8.11 2.58
C GLU A 132 -11.28 -9.60 2.29
N GLY A 133 -10.22 -10.29 1.84
CA GLY A 133 -10.28 -11.71 1.48
C GLY A 133 -11.07 -12.02 0.20
N ARG A 134 -11.43 -10.99 -0.59
CA ARG A 134 -12.12 -11.11 -1.89
C ARG A 134 -11.17 -11.51 -3.03
N ALA A 135 -9.87 -11.33 -2.86
CA ALA A 135 -8.84 -11.80 -3.77
C ALA A 135 -7.88 -12.74 -3.03
N ARG A 136 -7.41 -13.79 -3.72
CA ARG A 136 -6.49 -14.80 -3.15
C ARG A 136 -5.01 -14.48 -3.39
N ARG A 137 -4.71 -13.62 -4.36
CA ARG A 137 -3.36 -13.20 -4.72
C ARG A 137 -3.36 -11.75 -5.18
N ASN A 138 -2.21 -11.11 -5.10
CA ASN A 138 -2.03 -9.79 -5.67
C ASN A 138 -2.11 -9.86 -7.21
N LEU A 139 -3.10 -9.18 -7.79
CA LEU A 139 -3.30 -9.10 -9.24
C LEU A 139 -2.58 -7.87 -9.84
N PHE A 140 -2.06 -6.97 -9.00
CA PHE A 140 -1.33 -5.79 -9.44
C PHE A 140 0.18 -6.06 -9.45
N THR A 141 0.60 -6.93 -10.35
CA THR A 141 2.02 -7.24 -10.57
C THR A 141 2.32 -7.33 -12.06
N ALA A 142 3.57 -7.00 -12.44
CA ALA A 142 4.00 -7.12 -13.83
C ALA A 142 3.91 -8.58 -14.33
N ASP A 143 4.24 -9.54 -13.48
CA ASP A 143 4.18 -10.98 -13.80
C ASP A 143 2.74 -11.43 -14.07
N PHE A 144 1.78 -10.97 -13.26
CA PHE A 144 0.36 -11.26 -13.52
C PHE A 144 -0.12 -10.67 -14.85
N LEU A 145 0.29 -9.46 -15.18
CA LEU A 145 -0.07 -8.85 -16.46
C LEU A 145 0.51 -9.62 -17.64
N ASP A 146 1.75 -10.10 -17.53
CA ASP A 146 2.40 -10.92 -18.56
C ASP A 146 1.67 -12.28 -18.74
N GLU A 147 1.28 -12.94 -17.65
CA GLU A 147 0.46 -14.14 -17.69
C GLU A 147 -0.88 -13.88 -18.42
N GLN A 148 -1.58 -12.80 -18.03
CA GLN A 148 -2.90 -12.50 -18.58
C GLN A 148 -2.86 -12.02 -20.04
N LYS A 149 -1.74 -11.44 -20.48
CA LYS A 149 -1.56 -10.99 -21.87
C LYS A 149 -1.72 -12.13 -22.90
N GLN A 150 -1.49 -13.36 -22.46
CA GLN A 150 -1.68 -14.55 -23.30
C GLN A 150 -3.18 -14.83 -23.60
N TYR A 151 -4.07 -14.37 -22.73
CA TYR A 151 -5.50 -14.66 -22.79
C TYR A 151 -6.35 -13.44 -23.14
N TYR A 152 -5.88 -12.24 -22.81
CA TYR A 152 -6.60 -10.99 -22.99
C TYR A 152 -5.78 -9.99 -23.80
N ALA A 153 -6.44 -9.33 -24.74
CA ALA A 153 -5.80 -8.26 -25.51
C ALA A 153 -5.29 -7.12 -24.61
N ASP A 154 -6.07 -6.79 -23.58
CA ASP A 154 -5.74 -5.77 -22.59
C ASP A 154 -6.08 -6.23 -21.17
N PRO A 155 -5.13 -6.86 -20.44
CA PRO A 155 -5.34 -7.31 -19.09
C PRO A 155 -5.65 -6.19 -18.10
N VAL A 156 -5.08 -5.00 -18.32
CA VAL A 156 -5.24 -3.86 -17.40
C VAL A 156 -6.61 -3.25 -17.53
N ASP A 157 -7.14 -3.14 -18.75
CA ASP A 157 -8.52 -2.69 -18.95
C ASP A 157 -9.54 -3.65 -18.31
N THR A 158 -9.21 -4.94 -18.25
CA THR A 158 -10.03 -5.92 -17.53
C THR A 158 -10.04 -5.64 -16.02
N LEU A 159 -8.88 -5.37 -15.41
CA LEU A 159 -8.79 -4.98 -14.02
C LEU A 159 -9.49 -3.64 -13.76
N PHE A 160 -9.33 -2.67 -14.64
CA PHE A 160 -9.97 -1.36 -14.52
C PHE A 160 -11.50 -1.46 -14.61
N LYS A 161 -12.04 -2.34 -15.46
CA LYS A 161 -13.49 -2.62 -15.49
C LYS A 161 -13.99 -3.13 -14.14
N GLN A 162 -13.29 -4.07 -13.53
CA GLN A 162 -13.65 -4.57 -12.21
C GLN A 162 -13.60 -3.46 -11.14
N THR A 163 -12.58 -2.61 -11.21
CA THR A 163 -12.46 -1.43 -10.32
C THR A 163 -13.64 -0.47 -10.52
N LYS A 164 -14.02 -0.18 -11.77
CA LYS A 164 -15.20 0.66 -12.05
C LYS A 164 -16.50 0.07 -11.48
N ASP A 165 -16.65 -1.25 -11.56
CA ASP A 165 -17.82 -1.93 -11.01
C ASP A 165 -17.86 -1.82 -9.47
N ASP A 166 -16.72 -1.91 -8.80
CA ASP A 166 -16.61 -1.77 -7.35
C ASP A 166 -16.87 -0.33 -6.86
N TYR A 167 -16.55 0.68 -7.69
CA TYR A 167 -16.79 2.11 -7.39
C TYR A 167 -18.00 2.71 -8.13
N LYS A 168 -18.90 1.85 -8.63
CA LYS A 168 -20.06 2.27 -9.43
C LYS A 168 -20.97 3.25 -8.70
N ASP A 169 -21.22 3.02 -7.42
CA ASP A 169 -22.11 3.84 -6.61
C ASP A 169 -21.50 5.22 -6.31
N ASP A 170 -20.17 5.29 -6.27
CA ASP A 170 -19.42 6.54 -6.01
C ASP A 170 -19.33 7.43 -7.26
N ARG A 171 -19.65 6.91 -8.45
CA ARG A 171 -19.62 7.62 -9.75
C ARG A 171 -18.29 8.29 -10.03
N ILE A 172 -17.19 7.64 -9.67
CA ILE A 172 -15.83 8.17 -9.87
C ILE A 172 -15.43 8.14 -11.34
N PHE A 173 -15.88 7.13 -12.08
CA PHE A 173 -15.51 6.88 -13.46
C PHE A 173 -16.73 6.82 -14.38
N ASP A 174 -16.58 7.32 -15.60
CA ASP A 174 -17.57 7.10 -16.64
C ASP A 174 -17.59 5.63 -17.11
N PRO A 175 -18.77 5.06 -17.43
CA PRO A 175 -18.86 3.66 -17.86
C PRO A 175 -17.98 3.32 -19.07
N GLY A 176 -17.84 4.27 -20.01
CA GLY A 176 -17.01 4.12 -21.22
C GLY A 176 -15.52 4.38 -21.04
N GLU A 177 -15.12 4.84 -19.88
CA GLU A 177 -13.73 5.23 -19.61
C GLU A 177 -12.79 4.03 -19.63
N LYS A 178 -11.58 4.22 -20.20
CA LYS A 178 -10.54 3.21 -20.37
C LYS A 178 -9.18 3.77 -19.99
N ILE A 179 -8.22 2.87 -19.77
CA ILE A 179 -6.82 3.22 -19.72
C ILE A 179 -6.28 3.27 -21.14
N ASN A 180 -5.89 4.46 -21.61
CA ASN A 180 -5.47 4.73 -22.98
C ASN A 180 -3.96 4.67 -23.16
N LEU A 181 -3.30 3.74 -22.50
CA LEU A 181 -1.86 3.52 -22.57
C LEU A 181 -1.57 2.16 -23.22
N ARG A 182 -0.43 2.07 -23.93
CA ARG A 182 0.05 0.80 -24.45
C ARG A 182 0.40 -0.17 -23.33
N PHE A 183 0.18 -1.45 -23.56
CA PHE A 183 0.46 -2.51 -22.57
C PHE A 183 1.85 -2.40 -21.92
N ASN A 184 2.91 -2.21 -22.72
CA ASN A 184 4.27 -2.10 -22.20
C ASN A 184 4.48 -0.88 -21.29
N THR A 185 3.75 0.20 -21.52
CA THR A 185 3.78 1.42 -20.70
C THR A 185 3.12 1.15 -19.35
N VAL A 186 1.93 0.56 -19.36
CA VAL A 186 1.21 0.19 -18.14
C VAL A 186 1.99 -0.84 -17.33
N ARG A 187 2.55 -1.86 -17.98
CA ARG A 187 3.38 -2.87 -17.34
C ARG A 187 4.58 -2.27 -16.59
N GLU A 188 5.24 -1.28 -17.18
CA GLU A 188 6.36 -0.60 -16.54
C GLU A 188 5.92 0.24 -15.34
N ILE A 189 4.78 0.92 -15.45
CA ILE A 189 4.19 1.65 -14.33
C ILE A 189 3.81 0.69 -13.20
N VAL A 190 3.16 -0.44 -13.52
CA VAL A 190 2.81 -1.46 -12.53
C VAL A 190 4.07 -1.97 -11.84
N LYS A 191 5.16 -2.23 -12.56
CA LYS A 191 6.44 -2.66 -11.99
C LYS A 191 7.07 -1.63 -11.04
N LEU A 192 6.86 -0.34 -11.28
CA LEU A 192 7.28 0.71 -10.35
C LEU A 192 6.42 0.72 -9.08
N LEU A 193 5.11 0.54 -9.23
CA LEU A 193 4.12 0.66 -8.16
C LEU A 193 3.94 -0.62 -7.32
N GLU A 194 4.19 -1.82 -7.86
CA GLU A 194 3.86 -3.11 -7.23
C GLU A 194 4.53 -3.34 -5.87
N ARG A 195 5.66 -2.65 -5.61
CA ARG A 195 6.41 -2.76 -4.35
C ARG A 195 5.81 -1.97 -3.19
N TYR A 196 4.91 -1.05 -3.49
CA TYR A 196 4.35 -0.14 -2.50
C TYR A 196 2.95 -0.58 -2.11
N ASN A 197 2.58 -0.36 -0.86
CA ASN A 197 1.21 -0.51 -0.40
C ASN A 197 0.59 0.89 -0.28
N LEU A 198 -0.49 1.15 -1.01
CA LEU A 198 -1.15 2.46 -1.07
C LEU A 198 -2.45 2.51 -0.25
N SER A 199 -3.00 1.35 0.10
CA SER A 199 -4.31 1.29 0.77
C SER A 199 -4.26 1.59 2.27
N ASP A 200 -3.07 1.75 2.85
CA ASP A 200 -2.85 1.98 4.27
C ASP A 200 -2.35 3.41 4.57
N THR A 201 -2.47 4.33 3.59
CA THR A 201 -2.12 5.75 3.73
C THR A 201 -3.32 6.60 4.16
#